data_cd8ec926fd008f560ffc23a23640590f
#
_entry.id   cd8ec926fd008f560ffc23a23640590f
#
_cell.length_a   1.000
_cell.length_b   1.000
_cell.length_c   1.000
_cell.angle_alpha   90.00
_cell.angle_beta   90.00
_cell.angle_gamma   90.00
#
_symmetry.space_group_name_H-M   'P 1'
#
loop_
_entity.id
_entity.type
_entity.pdbx_description
1 polymer ?
#
loop_
_entity_poly.entity_id
_entity_poly.type
_entity_poly.pdbx_seq_one_letter_code
_entity_poly.pdbx_strand_id
1 'polypeptide(L)'
;MSNLLRNIFIVLATFCFIEAEENRYTYSSIVEIPDLSFFNHLYTGLDILEQKDFDLIKDKNIGIFCNHTAVTRNNKHILDILGGYEDINIEAIFEPEYGIWGMDDSRAKLIGSKRIDPVTGAKVFNLLDRSLYPPNWIMKRLDVIVIDIQDTGVRFSTFISSITKLFESASDHKIPIIVLDRPNPINGLRIEGPLPREEYQSYEAYHLLPIRHG
;
A
#
# COMPACT_ATOMS: atom_id res chain seq x y z
N MET A 1 25.60 14.72 12.57
CA MET A 1 25.04 13.71 11.62
C MET A 1 25.33 12.29 12.09
N SER A 2 25.24 11.96 13.35
CA SER A 2 25.82 10.70 13.78
C SER A 2 24.91 9.77 14.57
N ASN A 3 24.04 10.26 15.39
CA ASN A 3 23.27 9.37 16.29
C ASN A 3 21.83 9.11 15.86
N LEU A 4 21.23 9.95 15.05
CA LEU A 4 19.85 9.83 14.62
C LEU A 4 19.67 8.71 13.58
N LEU A 5 20.60 8.59 12.63
CA LEU A 5 20.56 7.55 11.60
C LEU A 5 20.89 6.14 12.13
N ARG A 6 21.67 6.06 13.22
CA ARG A 6 22.05 4.77 13.83
C ARG A 6 20.87 4.08 14.50
N ASN A 7 19.93 4.85 15.03
CA ASN A 7 18.74 4.32 15.71
C ASN A 7 17.64 3.85 14.72
N ILE A 8 17.60 4.39 13.51
CA ILE A 8 16.65 3.95 12.46
C ILE A 8 16.99 2.54 11.95
N PHE A 9 18.28 2.16 11.98
CA PHE A 9 18.75 0.87 11.46
C PHE A 9 18.37 -0.35 12.31
N ILE A 10 18.05 -0.18 13.59
CA ILE A 10 17.95 -1.29 14.53
C ILE A 10 16.53 -1.85 14.64
N VAL A 11 15.52 -1.06 14.30
CA VAL A 11 14.11 -1.44 14.54
C VAL A 11 13.53 -2.44 13.53
N LEU A 12 14.15 -2.58 12.35
CA LEU A 12 13.64 -3.46 11.30
C LEU A 12 14.30 -4.84 11.23
N ALA A 13 15.24 -5.11 12.11
CA ALA A 13 15.93 -6.40 12.15
C ALA A 13 15.41 -7.25 13.32
N THR A 14 14.15 -7.61 13.32
CA THR A 14 13.70 -8.82 14.01
C THR A 14 14.11 -10.01 13.14
N PHE A 15 15.40 -10.29 13.06
CA PHE A 15 15.84 -11.55 12.52
C PHE A 15 15.69 -12.60 13.60
N CYS A 16 14.73 -13.49 13.44
CA CYS A 16 14.75 -14.77 14.12
C CYS A 16 15.91 -15.58 13.56
N PHE A 17 17.02 -15.67 14.28
CA PHE A 17 17.97 -16.75 14.08
C PHE A 17 17.36 -18.02 14.68
N ILE A 18 17.01 -18.95 13.81
CA ILE A 18 16.60 -20.29 14.23
C ILE A 18 17.89 -21.12 14.22
N GLU A 19 18.47 -21.36 15.38
CA GLU A 19 19.43 -22.44 15.55
C GLU A 19 18.67 -23.72 15.83
N ALA A 20 18.76 -24.67 14.91
CA ALA A 20 18.19 -25.99 15.06
C ALA A 20 19.24 -26.92 15.66
N GLU A 21 19.24 -27.04 16.97
CA GLU A 21 19.82 -28.21 17.64
C GLU A 21 18.71 -28.95 18.40
N GLU A 22 18.57 -30.23 18.12
CA GLU A 22 17.72 -31.21 18.82
C GLU A 22 16.23 -30.87 18.95
N ASN A 23 15.53 -30.58 17.85
CA ASN A 23 14.08 -30.39 17.85
C ASN A 23 13.54 -29.38 18.88
N ARG A 24 14.33 -28.46 19.35
CA ARG A 24 13.89 -27.32 20.17
C ARG A 24 14.28 -26.02 19.49
N TYR A 25 13.29 -25.22 19.16
CA TYR A 25 13.49 -23.84 18.73
C TYR A 25 13.71 -22.99 19.99
N THR A 26 14.94 -22.58 20.23
CA THR A 26 15.25 -21.59 21.25
C THR A 26 15.37 -20.23 20.56
N TYR A 27 14.52 -19.31 20.95
CA TYR A 27 14.70 -17.90 20.59
C TYR A 27 15.70 -17.30 21.57
N SER A 28 16.94 -17.12 21.14
CA SER A 28 17.88 -16.27 21.85
C SER A 28 17.92 -14.93 21.14
N SER A 29 17.15 -13.99 21.59
CA SER A 29 17.29 -12.63 21.13
C SER A 29 17.48 -11.71 22.32
N ILE A 30 18.63 -11.13 22.42
CA ILE A 30 18.74 -9.84 23.08
C ILE A 30 18.84 -8.83 21.95
N VAL A 31 17.73 -8.50 21.37
CA VAL A 31 17.61 -7.24 20.66
C VAL A 31 17.17 -6.25 21.73
N GLU A 32 18.09 -5.41 22.20
CA GLU A 32 17.69 -4.19 22.86
C GLU A 32 16.82 -3.43 21.87
N ILE A 33 15.51 -3.44 22.10
CA ILE A 33 14.58 -2.64 21.33
C ILE A 33 14.93 -1.18 21.63
N PRO A 34 15.46 -0.42 20.67
CA PRO A 34 15.78 0.97 20.90
C PRO A 34 14.51 1.70 21.35
N ASP A 35 14.69 2.80 22.05
CA ASP A 35 13.58 3.66 22.47
C ASP A 35 12.67 3.94 21.27
N LEU A 36 11.48 3.32 21.28
CA LEU A 36 10.49 3.45 20.22
C LEU A 36 9.77 4.81 20.24
N SER A 37 10.14 5.72 21.18
CA SER A 37 9.56 7.06 21.24
C SER A 37 9.73 7.86 19.97
N PHE A 38 10.78 7.55 19.16
CA PHE A 38 10.97 8.13 17.85
C PHE A 38 9.81 7.80 16.90
N PHE A 39 9.23 6.60 16.99
CA PHE A 39 8.10 6.19 16.13
C PHE A 39 6.78 6.87 16.51
N ASN A 40 6.69 7.44 17.71
CA ASN A 40 5.55 8.25 18.10
C ASN A 40 5.40 9.52 17.24
N HIS A 41 6.45 9.90 16.52
CA HIS A 41 6.48 11.06 15.63
C HIS A 41 6.43 10.69 14.14
N LEU A 42 6.38 9.40 13.81
CA LEU A 42 6.23 8.97 12.42
C LEU A 42 4.75 9.02 12.03
N TYR A 43 4.46 9.81 11.03
CA TYR A 43 3.14 9.92 10.42
C TYR A 43 3.21 9.39 8.98
N THR A 44 2.24 8.55 8.61
CA THR A 44 2.06 8.13 7.22
C THR A 44 1.39 9.23 6.41
N GLY A 45 1.40 9.09 5.08
CA GLY A 45 0.67 10.02 4.23
C GLY A 45 -0.82 10.11 4.58
N LEU A 46 -1.43 8.99 5.00
CA LEU A 46 -2.83 8.97 5.46
C LEU A 46 -3.03 9.75 6.76
N ASP A 47 -2.12 9.62 7.73
CA ASP A 47 -2.19 10.40 8.97
C ASP A 47 -2.11 11.91 8.69
N ILE A 48 -1.25 12.31 7.76
CA ILE A 48 -1.11 13.72 7.37
C ILE A 48 -2.36 14.22 6.63
N LEU A 49 -2.93 13.40 5.77
CA LEU A 49 -4.17 13.74 5.05
C LEU A 49 -5.33 13.91 6.03
N GLU A 50 -5.47 13.02 7.04
CA GLU A 50 -6.46 13.12 8.12
C GLU A 50 -6.25 14.40 8.95
N GLN A 51 -5.00 14.72 9.34
CA GLN A 51 -4.68 15.95 10.09
C GLN A 51 -5.05 17.23 9.34
N LYS A 52 -5.04 17.20 8.01
CA LYS A 52 -5.45 18.30 7.14
C LYS A 52 -6.92 18.24 6.77
N ASP A 53 -7.71 17.45 7.50
CA ASP A 53 -9.14 17.31 7.28
C ASP A 53 -9.50 16.97 5.82
N PHE A 54 -8.65 16.18 5.15
CA PHE A 54 -8.81 15.72 3.76
C PHE A 54 -8.94 16.83 2.70
N ASP A 55 -8.47 18.04 2.96
CA ASP A 55 -8.59 19.21 2.08
C ASP A 55 -8.22 18.95 0.61
N LEU A 56 -7.25 18.05 0.36
CA LEU A 56 -6.79 17.75 -1.00
C LEU A 56 -7.81 16.99 -1.84
N ILE A 57 -8.80 16.35 -1.20
CA ILE A 57 -9.77 15.47 -1.85
C ILE A 57 -11.23 15.84 -1.61
N LYS A 58 -11.50 16.90 -0.83
CA LYS A 58 -12.85 17.43 -0.64
C LYS A 58 -13.45 17.92 -1.96
N ASP A 59 -14.76 17.78 -2.09
CA ASP A 59 -15.56 18.16 -3.27
C ASP A 59 -15.07 17.49 -4.58
N LYS A 60 -14.45 16.29 -4.48
CA LYS A 60 -13.93 15.55 -5.63
C LYS A 60 -14.54 14.16 -5.74
N ASN A 61 -14.62 13.70 -6.99
CA ASN A 61 -14.88 12.29 -7.31
C ASN A 61 -13.56 11.56 -7.30
N ILE A 62 -13.34 10.70 -6.32
CA ILE A 62 -12.04 10.04 -6.12
C ILE A 62 -12.07 8.57 -6.49
N GLY A 63 -10.96 8.09 -7.03
CA GLY A 63 -10.60 6.68 -7.07
C GLY A 63 -9.61 6.37 -5.96
N ILE A 64 -9.75 5.25 -5.27
CA ILE A 64 -8.81 4.85 -4.22
C ILE A 64 -8.20 3.50 -4.57
N PHE A 65 -6.85 3.42 -4.62
CA PHE A 65 -6.13 2.15 -4.68
C PHE A 65 -5.62 1.82 -3.28
N CYS A 66 -6.14 0.77 -2.68
CA CYS A 66 -5.80 0.39 -1.32
C CYS A 66 -6.00 -1.11 -1.03
N ASN A 67 -5.43 -1.55 0.08
CA ASN A 67 -5.75 -2.82 0.71
C ASN A 67 -5.85 -2.66 2.24
N HIS A 68 -5.91 -3.77 2.98
CA HIS A 68 -6.02 -3.80 4.44
C HIS A 68 -4.92 -3.03 5.19
N THR A 69 -3.82 -2.68 4.52
CA THR A 69 -2.72 -1.90 5.12
C THR A 69 -2.98 -0.39 5.12
N ALA A 70 -4.04 0.07 4.43
CA ALA A 70 -4.40 1.47 4.33
C ALA A 70 -5.06 1.98 5.64
N VAL A 71 -4.31 1.94 6.72
CA VAL A 71 -4.77 2.32 8.06
C VAL A 71 -3.95 3.49 8.61
N THR A 72 -4.62 4.33 9.41
CA THR A 72 -3.98 5.36 10.22
C THR A 72 -3.22 4.72 11.38
N ARG A 73 -2.39 5.51 12.05
CA ARG A 73 -1.74 5.11 13.32
C ARG A 73 -2.72 4.68 14.42
N ASN A 74 -3.99 5.10 14.33
CA ASN A 74 -5.07 4.70 15.22
C ASN A 74 -5.79 3.43 14.74
N ASN A 75 -5.22 2.74 13.75
CA ASN A 75 -5.75 1.52 13.15
C ASN A 75 -7.16 1.69 12.53
N LYS A 76 -7.47 2.87 12.01
CA LYS A 76 -8.69 3.12 11.25
C LYS A 76 -8.39 3.01 9.76
N HIS A 77 -9.16 2.22 9.05
CA HIS A 77 -8.99 2.05 7.61
C HIS A 77 -9.50 3.27 6.82
N ILE A 78 -8.81 3.64 5.74
CA ILE A 78 -9.15 4.80 4.91
C ILE A 78 -10.61 4.79 4.43
N LEU A 79 -11.14 3.65 4.02
CA LEU A 79 -12.53 3.53 3.56
C LEU A 79 -13.54 3.76 4.69
N ASP A 80 -13.22 3.31 5.91
CA ASP A 80 -14.09 3.53 7.08
C ASP A 80 -14.11 5.01 7.47
N ILE A 81 -12.99 5.70 7.32
CA ILE A 81 -12.89 7.13 7.62
C ILE A 81 -13.67 7.91 6.55
N LEU A 82 -13.33 7.72 5.29
CA LEU A 82 -13.88 8.53 4.19
C LEU A 82 -15.37 8.25 3.94
N GLY A 83 -15.86 7.05 4.27
CA GLY A 83 -17.28 6.73 4.19
C GLY A 83 -18.16 7.58 5.13
N GLY A 84 -17.57 8.30 6.08
CA GLY A 84 -18.26 9.24 6.97
C GLY A 84 -18.26 10.70 6.50
N TYR A 85 -17.60 11.03 5.39
CA TYR A 85 -17.51 12.38 4.85
C TYR A 85 -18.53 12.57 3.72
N GLU A 86 -19.42 13.55 3.85
CA GLU A 86 -20.45 13.86 2.83
C GLU A 86 -19.88 14.63 1.63
N ASP A 87 -18.78 15.34 1.82
CA ASP A 87 -18.09 16.16 0.82
C ASP A 87 -16.99 15.41 0.04
N ILE A 88 -16.86 14.08 0.24
CA ILE A 88 -15.92 13.22 -0.49
C ILE A 88 -16.69 12.11 -1.19
N ASN A 89 -16.69 12.12 -2.53
CA ASN A 89 -17.35 11.08 -3.31
C ASN A 89 -16.38 10.01 -3.79
N ILE A 90 -16.48 8.79 -3.24
CA ILE A 90 -15.68 7.65 -3.69
C ILE A 90 -16.38 6.95 -4.86
N GLU A 91 -15.96 7.24 -6.08
CA GLU A 91 -16.52 6.63 -7.29
C GLU A 91 -16.03 5.21 -7.53
N ALA A 92 -14.78 4.93 -7.17
CA ALA A 92 -14.16 3.64 -7.42
C ALA A 92 -13.14 3.27 -6.35
N ILE A 93 -13.08 1.99 -6.04
CA ILE A 93 -12.00 1.38 -5.28
C ILE A 93 -11.27 0.41 -6.20
N PHE A 94 -9.96 0.60 -6.32
CA PHE A 94 -9.06 -0.30 -7.04
C PHE A 94 -8.36 -1.18 -6.02
N GLU A 95 -8.46 -2.48 -6.18
CA GLU A 95 -7.82 -3.43 -5.27
C GLU A 95 -6.66 -4.17 -5.93
N PRO A 96 -5.61 -4.49 -5.18
CA PRO A 96 -4.52 -5.33 -5.65
C PRO A 96 -4.92 -6.82 -5.67
N GLU A 97 -3.94 -7.70 -5.90
CA GLU A 97 -4.09 -9.13 -6.11
C GLU A 97 -4.99 -9.83 -5.07
N TYR A 98 -4.79 -9.64 -3.82
CA TYR A 98 -5.56 -10.34 -2.78
C TYR A 98 -6.77 -9.55 -2.26
N GLY A 99 -7.21 -8.55 -3.03
CA GLY A 99 -8.36 -7.73 -2.67
C GLY A 99 -8.06 -6.69 -1.59
N ILE A 100 -9.10 -5.96 -1.19
CA ILE A 100 -8.99 -4.91 -0.18
C ILE A 100 -8.67 -5.50 1.19
N TRP A 101 -9.32 -6.60 1.56
CA TRP A 101 -9.30 -7.13 2.93
C TRP A 101 -8.44 -8.39 3.09
N GLY A 102 -7.78 -8.85 2.02
CA GLY A 102 -7.12 -10.15 2.01
C GLY A 102 -8.08 -11.32 1.78
N MET A 103 -7.54 -12.53 1.68
CA MET A 103 -8.31 -13.70 1.22
C MET A 103 -9.35 -14.23 2.21
N ASP A 104 -9.15 -14.05 3.52
CA ASP A 104 -9.95 -14.66 4.57
C ASP A 104 -10.83 -13.69 5.37
N ASP A 105 -10.85 -12.41 5.01
CA ASP A 105 -11.63 -11.41 5.74
C ASP A 105 -13.14 -11.55 5.43
N SER A 106 -13.95 -11.48 6.49
CA SER A 106 -15.40 -11.49 6.38
C SER A 106 -15.94 -10.30 5.56
N ARG A 107 -15.25 -9.16 5.56
CA ARG A 107 -15.62 -7.96 4.77
C ARG A 107 -15.44 -8.21 3.27
N ALA A 108 -14.48 -9.02 2.86
CA ALA A 108 -14.32 -9.42 1.45
C ALA A 108 -15.59 -10.13 0.93
N LYS A 109 -16.26 -10.89 1.78
CA LYS A 109 -17.53 -11.57 1.45
C LYS A 109 -18.70 -10.61 1.27
N LEU A 110 -18.69 -9.45 1.94
CA LEU A 110 -19.73 -8.43 1.84
C LEU A 110 -19.69 -7.70 0.48
N ILE A 111 -18.52 -7.57 -0.14
CA ILE A 111 -18.39 -7.01 -1.49
C ILE A 111 -19.10 -7.91 -2.52
N GLY A 112 -18.98 -9.22 -2.34
CA GLY A 112 -19.71 -10.23 -3.09
C GLY A 112 -19.67 -10.07 -4.61
N SER A 113 -20.64 -10.66 -5.29
CA SER A 113 -20.76 -10.62 -6.76
C SER A 113 -21.10 -9.24 -7.32
N LYS A 114 -21.66 -8.35 -6.53
CA LYS A 114 -22.01 -6.99 -6.95
C LYS A 114 -20.80 -6.07 -7.06
N ARG A 115 -19.69 -6.44 -6.41
CA ARG A 115 -18.46 -5.65 -6.39
C ARG A 115 -18.69 -4.20 -5.94
N ILE A 116 -19.43 -4.04 -4.84
CA ILE A 116 -19.73 -2.76 -4.19
C ILE A 116 -19.27 -2.82 -2.75
N ASP A 117 -18.49 -1.85 -2.33
CA ASP A 117 -18.10 -1.75 -0.93
C ASP A 117 -19.29 -1.32 -0.07
N PRO A 118 -19.60 -2.03 1.02
CA PRO A 118 -20.80 -1.77 1.82
C PRO A 118 -20.73 -0.48 2.64
N VAL A 119 -19.54 0.05 2.90
CA VAL A 119 -19.35 1.26 3.71
C VAL A 119 -19.47 2.52 2.85
N THR A 120 -18.81 2.54 1.70
CA THR A 120 -18.73 3.71 0.84
C THR A 120 -19.74 3.69 -0.30
N GLY A 121 -20.31 2.53 -0.63
CA GLY A 121 -21.16 2.34 -1.81
C GLY A 121 -20.39 2.33 -3.14
N ALA A 122 -19.09 2.50 -3.11
CA ALA A 122 -18.23 2.57 -4.29
C ALA A 122 -18.09 1.23 -5.00
N LYS A 123 -17.89 1.28 -6.33
CA LYS A 123 -17.58 0.09 -7.11
C LYS A 123 -16.14 -0.35 -6.90
N VAL A 124 -15.95 -1.66 -6.75
CA VAL A 124 -14.64 -2.28 -6.53
C VAL A 124 -14.16 -2.95 -7.81
N PHE A 125 -12.95 -2.60 -8.23
CA PHE A 125 -12.28 -3.13 -9.42
C PHE A 125 -10.98 -3.82 -9.02
N ASN A 126 -10.86 -5.11 -9.33
CA ASN A 126 -9.59 -5.82 -9.18
C ASN A 126 -8.72 -5.58 -10.41
N LEU A 127 -7.53 -5.02 -10.21
CA LEU A 127 -6.61 -4.71 -11.32
C LEU A 127 -5.84 -5.93 -11.85
N LEU A 128 -6.09 -7.12 -11.30
CA LEU A 128 -5.54 -8.40 -11.79
C LEU A 128 -6.57 -9.33 -12.40
N ASP A 129 -7.85 -8.97 -12.40
CA ASP A 129 -8.89 -9.82 -12.97
C ASP A 129 -8.77 -9.83 -14.52
N ARG A 130 -9.74 -9.31 -15.24
CA ARG A 130 -9.81 -9.39 -16.72
C ARG A 130 -8.98 -8.33 -17.44
N SER A 131 -8.63 -7.29 -16.75
CA SER A 131 -7.87 -6.16 -17.30
C SER A 131 -6.94 -5.62 -16.21
N LEU A 132 -5.69 -5.44 -16.59
CA LEU A 132 -4.69 -4.79 -15.71
C LEU A 132 -4.93 -3.29 -15.58
N TYR A 133 -5.87 -2.74 -16.32
CA TYR A 133 -6.20 -1.31 -16.34
C TYR A 133 -7.63 -1.06 -15.86
N PRO A 134 -7.86 0.03 -15.15
CA PRO A 134 -9.21 0.48 -14.83
C PRO A 134 -10.03 0.73 -16.09
N PRO A 135 -11.35 0.46 -16.07
CA PRO A 135 -12.21 0.76 -17.20
C PRO A 135 -12.25 2.25 -17.54
N ASN A 136 -12.14 2.61 -18.82
CA ASN A 136 -12.15 3.99 -19.29
C ASN A 136 -13.37 4.80 -18.82
N TRP A 137 -14.52 4.15 -18.68
CA TRP A 137 -15.74 4.83 -18.28
C TRP A 137 -15.70 5.30 -16.80
N ILE A 138 -14.98 4.58 -15.94
CA ILE A 138 -14.79 5.01 -14.56
C ILE A 138 -13.71 6.10 -14.50
N MET A 139 -12.61 5.94 -15.23
CA MET A 139 -11.54 6.94 -15.26
C MET A 139 -12.05 8.34 -15.65
N LYS A 140 -12.97 8.43 -16.60
CA LYS A 140 -13.57 9.69 -17.03
C LYS A 140 -14.43 10.40 -15.96
N ARG A 141 -14.71 9.74 -14.85
CA ARG A 141 -15.52 10.28 -13.75
C ARG A 141 -14.67 10.75 -12.57
N LEU A 142 -13.38 10.46 -12.59
CA LEU A 142 -12.48 10.74 -11.49
C LEU A 142 -11.83 12.11 -11.65
N ASP A 143 -11.78 12.86 -10.56
CA ASP A 143 -11.03 14.11 -10.44
C ASP A 143 -9.62 13.87 -9.90
N VAL A 144 -9.42 12.82 -9.10
CA VAL A 144 -8.13 12.45 -8.50
C VAL A 144 -8.12 10.96 -8.13
N ILE A 145 -6.93 10.37 -8.15
CA ILE A 145 -6.70 9.02 -7.63
C ILE A 145 -5.81 9.11 -6.39
N VAL A 146 -6.26 8.45 -5.32
CA VAL A 146 -5.51 8.31 -4.07
C VAL A 146 -4.94 6.91 -3.99
N ILE A 147 -3.65 6.78 -3.69
CA ILE A 147 -2.96 5.49 -3.52
C ILE A 147 -2.51 5.39 -2.07
N ASP A 148 -3.01 4.38 -1.37
CA ASP A 148 -2.62 4.06 0.00
C ASP A 148 -2.42 2.56 0.17
N ILE A 149 -1.17 2.11 0.11
CA ILE A 149 -0.79 0.71 0.26
C ILE A 149 0.62 0.60 0.83
N GLN A 150 0.83 -0.34 1.73
CA GLN A 150 2.15 -0.67 2.23
C GLN A 150 2.88 -1.56 1.24
N ASP A 151 3.86 -1.01 0.54
CA ASP A 151 4.78 -1.83 -0.25
C ASP A 151 5.71 -2.65 0.66
N THR A 152 6.16 -3.78 0.15
CA THR A 152 7.02 -4.72 0.89
C THR A 152 8.52 -4.41 0.77
N GLY A 153 8.89 -3.51 -0.14
CA GLY A 153 10.28 -3.14 -0.44
C GLY A 153 11.03 -4.17 -1.30
N VAL A 154 10.32 -5.17 -1.83
CA VAL A 154 10.91 -6.19 -2.71
C VAL A 154 10.12 -6.34 -4.02
N ARG A 155 10.84 -6.58 -5.11
CA ARG A 155 10.30 -6.72 -6.47
C ARG A 155 9.24 -7.82 -6.63
N PHE A 156 9.20 -8.79 -5.73
CA PHE A 156 8.24 -9.90 -5.80
C PHE A 156 6.79 -9.44 -5.52
N SER A 157 6.63 -8.27 -4.90
CA SER A 157 5.31 -7.68 -4.69
C SER A 157 4.73 -7.16 -6.01
N THR A 158 3.51 -7.57 -6.33
CA THR A 158 2.78 -7.12 -7.53
C THR A 158 2.21 -5.71 -7.40
N PHE A 159 2.31 -5.10 -6.21
CA PHE A 159 1.71 -3.78 -5.94
C PHE A 159 2.28 -2.70 -6.83
N ILE A 160 3.61 -2.66 -7.01
CA ILE A 160 4.26 -1.66 -7.86
C ILE A 160 3.80 -1.78 -9.32
N SER A 161 3.56 -3.00 -9.80
CA SER A 161 3.05 -3.24 -11.16
C SER A 161 1.61 -2.76 -11.30
N SER A 162 0.75 -3.04 -10.34
CA SER A 162 -0.63 -2.52 -10.29
C SER A 162 -0.66 -0.99 -10.25
N ILE A 163 0.18 -0.38 -9.42
CA ILE A 163 0.31 1.09 -9.30
C ILE A 163 0.75 1.69 -10.63
N THR A 164 1.71 1.06 -11.31
CA THR A 164 2.18 1.54 -12.62
C THR A 164 1.07 1.53 -13.66
N LYS A 165 0.29 0.45 -13.74
CA LYS A 165 -0.87 0.38 -14.65
C LYS A 165 -1.91 1.46 -14.34
N LEU A 166 -2.06 1.77 -13.07
CA LEU A 166 -2.91 2.88 -12.64
C LEU A 166 -2.33 4.23 -13.05
N PHE A 167 -1.01 4.43 -12.94
CA PHE A 167 -0.31 5.64 -13.39
C PHE A 167 -0.44 5.84 -14.91
N GLU A 168 -0.23 4.79 -15.69
CA GLU A 168 -0.41 4.81 -17.14
C GLU A 168 -1.84 5.26 -17.50
N SER A 169 -2.85 4.63 -16.89
CA SER A 169 -4.25 4.98 -17.11
C SER A 169 -4.59 6.40 -16.67
N ALA A 170 -4.07 6.85 -15.54
CA ALA A 170 -4.27 8.21 -15.05
C ALA A 170 -3.63 9.25 -15.98
N SER A 171 -2.44 8.95 -16.50
CA SER A 171 -1.75 9.80 -17.49
C SER A 171 -2.58 9.98 -18.76
N ASP A 172 -3.13 8.90 -19.31
CA ASP A 172 -3.97 8.93 -20.51
C ASP A 172 -5.23 9.80 -20.32
N HIS A 173 -5.76 9.82 -19.10
CA HIS A 173 -6.95 10.58 -18.74
C HIS A 173 -6.65 11.95 -18.09
N LYS A 174 -5.36 12.29 -17.89
CA LYS A 174 -4.88 13.51 -17.23
C LYS A 174 -5.42 13.69 -15.81
N ILE A 175 -5.54 12.59 -15.08
CA ILE A 175 -6.02 12.57 -13.70
C ILE A 175 -4.81 12.70 -12.77
N PRO A 176 -4.80 13.66 -11.84
CA PRO A 176 -3.76 13.76 -10.82
C PRO A 176 -3.80 12.57 -9.85
N ILE A 177 -2.63 12.20 -9.32
CA ILE A 177 -2.48 11.12 -8.35
C ILE A 177 -1.90 11.69 -7.07
N ILE A 178 -2.45 11.26 -5.94
CA ILE A 178 -1.93 11.51 -4.60
C ILE A 178 -1.45 10.17 -4.05
N VAL A 179 -0.16 10.07 -3.77
CA VAL A 179 0.42 8.89 -3.10
C VAL A 179 0.55 9.21 -1.61
N LEU A 180 -0.14 8.42 -0.79
CA LEU A 180 -0.04 8.49 0.67
C LEU A 180 1.15 7.61 1.09
N ASP A 181 2.29 8.25 1.24
CA ASP A 181 3.57 7.59 1.48
C ASP A 181 3.59 6.80 2.80
N ARG A 182 4.25 5.64 2.74
CA ARG A 182 4.48 4.74 3.87
C ARG A 182 5.95 4.33 3.94
N PRO A 183 6.53 4.18 5.13
CA PRO A 183 7.92 3.79 5.25
C PRO A 183 8.17 2.42 4.64
N ASN A 184 9.30 2.28 3.96
CA ASN A 184 9.74 0.98 3.45
C ASN A 184 10.07 0.05 4.63
N PRO A 185 9.39 -1.12 4.78
CA PRO A 185 9.50 -1.96 5.98
C PRO A 185 10.84 -2.66 6.10
N ILE A 186 11.61 -2.77 5.01
CA ILE A 186 12.92 -3.43 4.99
C ILE A 186 14.07 -2.45 4.79
N ASN A 187 13.87 -1.16 5.07
CA ASN A 187 14.87 -0.11 4.92
C ASN A 187 15.03 0.42 3.49
N GLY A 188 14.70 1.68 3.28
CA GLY A 188 14.83 2.38 2.00
C GLY A 188 16.25 2.82 1.61
N LEU A 189 17.30 2.44 2.37
CA LEU A 189 18.68 2.87 2.10
C LEU A 189 19.52 1.80 1.36
N ARG A 190 19.06 0.56 1.31
CA ARG A 190 19.79 -0.53 0.68
C ARG A 190 19.07 -1.04 -0.55
N ILE A 191 19.79 -1.06 -1.65
CA ILE A 191 19.38 -1.65 -2.91
C ILE A 191 20.22 -2.90 -3.10
N GLU A 192 19.59 -4.07 -3.26
CA GLU A 192 20.27 -5.35 -3.29
C GLU A 192 19.64 -6.31 -4.33
N GLY A 193 20.49 -7.17 -4.88
CA GLY A 193 20.10 -8.20 -5.84
C GLY A 193 20.17 -7.75 -7.31
N PRO A 194 20.14 -8.72 -8.24
CA PRO A 194 20.22 -8.44 -9.66
C PRO A 194 18.95 -7.81 -10.22
N LEU A 195 19.08 -7.06 -11.28
CA LEU A 195 17.97 -6.66 -12.15
C LEU A 195 17.40 -7.89 -12.87
N PRO A 196 16.12 -7.92 -13.20
CA PRO A 196 15.56 -8.94 -14.07
C PRO A 196 16.18 -8.81 -15.47
N ARG A 197 16.38 -9.92 -16.16
CA ARG A 197 16.71 -9.87 -17.59
C ARG A 197 15.44 -9.59 -18.40
N GLU A 198 15.57 -8.90 -19.51
CA GLU A 198 14.44 -8.54 -20.37
C GLU A 198 13.59 -9.75 -20.79
N GLU A 199 14.23 -10.89 -21.04
CA GLU A 199 13.57 -12.14 -21.42
C GLU A 199 12.66 -12.73 -20.33
N TYR A 200 12.82 -12.29 -19.06
CA TYR A 200 11.99 -12.69 -17.92
C TYR A 200 11.06 -11.58 -17.44
N GLN A 201 10.87 -10.57 -18.25
CA GLN A 201 9.92 -9.51 -17.94
C GLN A 201 8.49 -10.09 -17.88
N SER A 202 7.83 -9.84 -16.78
CA SER A 202 6.48 -10.35 -16.51
C SER A 202 5.72 -9.28 -15.71
N TYR A 203 4.50 -9.59 -15.31
CA TYR A 203 3.76 -8.70 -14.44
C TYR A 203 4.47 -8.52 -13.07
N GLU A 204 5.02 -9.60 -12.50
CA GLU A 204 5.79 -9.57 -11.24
C GLU A 204 7.17 -8.92 -11.39
N ALA A 205 7.67 -8.84 -12.62
CA ALA A 205 8.94 -8.22 -12.96
C ALA A 205 8.77 -7.12 -14.02
N TYR A 206 7.71 -6.33 -13.88
CA TYR A 206 7.34 -5.30 -14.85
C TYR A 206 8.39 -4.21 -14.96
N HIS A 207 9.00 -3.84 -13.84
CA HIS A 207 10.08 -2.87 -13.79
C HIS A 207 11.45 -3.53 -13.69
N LEU A 208 12.47 -2.90 -14.28
CA LEU A 208 13.87 -3.26 -14.10
C LEU A 208 14.36 -2.81 -12.72
N LEU A 209 13.73 -3.35 -11.67
CA LEU A 209 14.08 -3.09 -10.28
C LEU A 209 14.98 -4.22 -9.74
N PRO A 210 15.92 -3.91 -8.85
CA PRO A 210 16.62 -4.93 -8.08
C PRO A 210 15.65 -5.71 -7.19
N ILE A 211 16.10 -6.84 -6.65
CA ILE A 211 15.25 -7.69 -5.79
C ILE A 211 14.75 -6.89 -4.60
N ARG A 212 15.64 -6.16 -3.93
CA ARG A 212 15.34 -5.21 -2.88
C ARG A 212 15.49 -3.80 -3.44
N HIS A 213 14.46 -3.01 -3.35
CA HIS A 213 14.46 -1.61 -3.77
C HIS A 213 14.28 -0.67 -2.58
N GLY A 214 14.85 0.51 -2.69
CA GLY A 214 14.75 1.55 -1.69
C GLY A 214 13.43 2.29 -1.69
#